data_58d94a594cf92cc25b8e9dec21ddb8f0
#
_entry.id   58d94a594cf92cc25b8e9dec21ddb8f0
#
_cell.length_a   1.000
_cell.length_b   1.000
_cell.length_c   1.000
_cell.angle_alpha   90.00
_cell.angle_beta   90.00
_cell.angle_gamma   90.00
#
_symmetry.space_group_name_H-M   'P 1'
#
loop_
_entity.id
_entity.type
_entity.pdbx_description
1 polymer ?
#
loop_
_entity_poly.entity_id
_entity_poly.type
_entity_poly.pdbx_seq_one_letter_code
_entity_poly.pdbx_strand_id
1 'polypeptide(L)'
;MAANRFTRGIAFSLSTLSFCVAALCTSTQAGAQPAAVTIGVTLSSTGPGASLGIPEKQAIGMLAPTLGGLPVRYIVLDDATDPTTATKNARRLATEDKVDAIIGSSTTPACLAVAAVAADTRTPQLGLCPFVPSAAQMRYVFSLPQSVAVMADAVLDDMKAHKVKTLGFIGFSDSYGEAWLKDIQARAGARQIQVAPVERYARNDQSVTAQALKMMSANVDAVIIAASGTPGALPMSTLRERGYKGRIYQTHGVANNDFLRVAGKSAEGVILPVGNILVAEQLSPSHPGKAVATDFAKRYEAQYGAGSRNLFAGYAYDAYLVLDRAVAVAAKQAQPGTQSFRDALVSAIEQTRGLAATHGMINVNAQDHSAYGEDGRVLVTVKGGKWTID
;
A
#
# COMPACT_ATOMS: atom_id res chain seq x y z
N MET A 1 -81.69 -23.45 69.44
CA MET A 1 -81.77 -24.93 69.42
C MET A 1 -80.39 -25.38 68.97
N ALA A 2 -79.65 -25.83 69.90
CA ALA A 2 -79.19 -27.24 70.16
C ALA A 2 -78.36 -27.81 68.97
N ALA A 3 -77.21 -28.34 69.09
CA ALA A 3 -76.45 -28.93 70.15
C ALA A 3 -75.11 -29.37 69.47
N ASN A 4 -73.96 -29.13 70.09
CA ASN A 4 -73.15 -30.08 70.81
C ASN A 4 -72.56 -31.29 70.06
N ARG A 5 -71.25 -31.42 69.95
CA ARG A 5 -70.35 -32.41 70.63
C ARG A 5 -69.01 -32.51 69.91
N PHE A 6 -67.90 -32.24 70.59
CA PHE A 6 -66.85 -33.12 71.13
C PHE A 6 -66.31 -34.14 70.09
N THR A 7 -64.99 -34.09 69.82
CA THR A 7 -63.95 -35.01 70.39
C THR A 7 -62.52 -34.74 69.85
N ARG A 8 -61.56 -34.56 70.74
CA ARG A 8 -60.25 -35.15 70.93
C ARG A 8 -59.50 -35.51 69.62
N GLY A 9 -58.38 -34.93 69.32
CA GLY A 9 -57.08 -35.11 69.87
C GLY A 9 -56.21 -35.98 68.99
N ILE A 10 -55.06 -35.51 68.62
CA ILE A 10 -53.78 -36.27 68.57
C ILE A 10 -52.72 -35.30 67.99
N ALA A 11 -51.71 -34.98 68.73
CA ALA A 11 -50.54 -34.23 68.29
C ALA A 11 -49.63 -35.16 67.52
N PHE A 12 -49.28 -34.74 66.29
CA PHE A 12 -48.14 -35.24 65.54
C PHE A 12 -47.17 -34.12 65.27
N SER A 13 -46.04 -34.19 65.99
CA SER A 13 -44.89 -33.32 65.70
C SER A 13 -44.24 -33.78 64.43
N LEU A 14 -44.30 -32.92 63.39
CA LEU A 14 -43.49 -33.08 62.18
C LEU A 14 -42.28 -32.16 62.30
N SER A 15 -41.12 -32.78 62.42
CA SER A 15 -39.81 -32.15 62.32
C SER A 15 -39.61 -31.71 60.88
N THR A 16 -39.61 -30.39 60.66
CA THR A 16 -39.24 -29.81 59.37
C THR A 16 -37.71 -29.83 59.22
N LEU A 17 -37.26 -30.79 58.43
CA LEU A 17 -35.88 -30.86 57.93
C LEU A 17 -35.67 -29.74 56.90
N SER A 18 -35.00 -28.62 57.27
CA SER A 18 -34.61 -27.52 56.41
C SER A 18 -33.49 -27.98 55.50
N PHE A 19 -33.77 -28.31 54.23
CA PHE A 19 -32.79 -28.61 53.20
C PHE A 19 -32.31 -27.27 52.65
N CYS A 20 -31.17 -26.73 53.12
CA CYS A 20 -30.45 -25.63 52.51
C CYS A 20 -29.82 -26.14 51.22
N VAL A 21 -30.46 -25.90 50.08
CA VAL A 21 -29.88 -26.02 48.76
C VAL A 21 -28.95 -24.81 48.56
N ALA A 22 -27.66 -25.02 48.80
CA ALA A 22 -26.62 -24.07 48.39
C ALA A 22 -26.54 -24.08 46.86
N ALA A 23 -27.22 -23.14 46.21
CA ALA A 23 -27.04 -22.87 44.79
C ALA A 23 -25.60 -22.35 44.60
N LEU A 24 -24.68 -23.24 44.17
CA LEU A 24 -23.41 -22.82 43.59
C LEU A 24 -23.71 -22.03 42.32
N CYS A 25 -23.75 -20.71 42.39
CA CYS A 25 -23.62 -19.82 41.24
C CYS A 25 -22.20 -19.99 40.69
N THR A 26 -21.99 -20.97 39.83
CA THR A 26 -20.84 -20.96 38.92
C THR A 26 -21.05 -19.78 37.97
N SER A 27 -20.51 -18.61 38.35
CA SER A 27 -20.29 -17.53 37.43
C SER A 27 -19.33 -18.06 36.35
N THR A 28 -19.89 -18.51 35.21
CA THR A 28 -19.13 -18.64 33.96
C THR A 28 -18.61 -17.22 33.66
N GLN A 29 -17.34 -16.97 33.99
CA GLN A 29 -16.63 -15.84 33.38
C GLN A 29 -16.74 -16.06 31.87
N ALA A 30 -17.69 -15.37 31.23
CA ALA A 30 -17.64 -15.16 29.81
C ALA A 30 -16.30 -14.47 29.54
N GLY A 31 -15.31 -15.21 29.11
CA GLY A 31 -14.02 -14.68 28.74
C GLY A 31 -14.32 -13.58 27.73
N ALA A 32 -14.00 -12.34 28.05
CA ALA A 32 -14.17 -11.22 27.14
C ALA A 32 -13.44 -11.60 25.84
N GLN A 33 -14.20 -11.72 24.76
CA GLN A 33 -13.62 -12.01 23.46
C GLN A 33 -12.59 -10.91 23.18
N PRO A 34 -11.35 -11.26 22.81
CA PRO A 34 -10.32 -10.24 22.60
C PRO A 34 -10.83 -9.19 21.62
N ALA A 35 -10.64 -7.91 21.95
CA ALA A 35 -11.09 -6.80 21.11
C ALA A 35 -10.47 -6.96 19.72
N ALA A 36 -11.32 -6.91 18.69
CA ALA A 36 -10.86 -7.02 17.30
C ALA A 36 -10.14 -5.75 16.87
N VAL A 37 -9.05 -5.91 16.14
CA VAL A 37 -8.38 -4.81 15.44
C VAL A 37 -9.25 -4.39 14.26
N THR A 38 -9.45 -3.10 14.05
CA THR A 38 -10.19 -2.57 12.89
C THR A 38 -9.24 -1.79 11.99
N ILE A 39 -9.10 -2.22 10.74
CA ILE A 39 -8.27 -1.56 9.74
C ILE A 39 -9.16 -0.92 8.69
N GLY A 40 -9.02 0.40 8.54
CA GLY A 40 -9.62 1.13 7.44
C GLY A 40 -8.76 1.02 6.19
N VAL A 41 -9.39 0.92 5.04
CA VAL A 41 -8.70 0.83 3.75
C VAL A 41 -9.38 1.79 2.78
N THR A 42 -8.63 2.72 2.18
CA THR A 42 -9.13 3.54 1.07
C THR A 42 -8.22 3.36 -0.13
N LEU A 43 -8.78 3.01 -1.28
CA LEU A 43 -8.05 2.61 -2.48
C LEU A 43 -8.69 3.23 -3.72
N SER A 44 -7.85 3.51 -4.73
CA SER A 44 -8.32 3.98 -6.04
C SER A 44 -8.79 2.79 -6.91
N SER A 45 -9.84 2.07 -6.48
CA SER A 45 -10.33 0.88 -7.22
C SER A 45 -11.19 1.23 -8.44
N THR A 46 -11.53 2.51 -8.63
CA THR A 46 -12.10 3.07 -9.86
C THR A 46 -11.34 4.33 -10.29
N GLY A 47 -11.68 4.89 -11.47
CA GLY A 47 -11.01 6.07 -12.02
C GLY A 47 -9.65 5.76 -12.67
N PRO A 48 -8.83 6.79 -12.98
CA PRO A 48 -7.54 6.63 -13.67
C PRO A 48 -6.50 5.79 -12.92
N GLY A 49 -6.64 5.62 -11.62
CA GLY A 49 -5.78 4.79 -10.78
C GLY A 49 -6.25 3.34 -10.59
N ALA A 50 -7.32 2.91 -11.27
CA ALA A 50 -7.94 1.61 -11.04
C ALA A 50 -6.98 0.42 -11.22
N SER A 51 -6.01 0.51 -12.14
CA SER A 51 -5.00 -0.54 -12.33
C SER A 51 -3.99 -0.66 -11.18
N LEU A 52 -4.02 0.28 -10.21
CA LEU A 52 -3.32 0.20 -8.94
C LEU A 52 -4.24 -0.35 -7.84
N GLY A 53 -5.40 0.30 -7.65
CA GLY A 53 -6.29 0.02 -6.53
C GLY A 53 -7.02 -1.32 -6.62
N ILE A 54 -7.34 -1.81 -7.82
CA ILE A 54 -7.97 -3.13 -7.99
C ILE A 54 -7.08 -4.26 -7.43
N PRO A 55 -5.80 -4.40 -7.84
CA PRO A 55 -4.94 -5.45 -7.29
C PRO A 55 -4.63 -5.25 -5.79
N GLU A 56 -4.56 -4.02 -5.30
CA GLU A 56 -4.46 -3.75 -3.85
C GLU A 56 -5.69 -4.28 -3.11
N LYS A 57 -6.90 -3.98 -3.59
CA LYS A 57 -8.16 -4.49 -3.03
C LYS A 57 -8.23 -6.02 -3.07
N GLN A 58 -7.77 -6.62 -4.16
CA GLN A 58 -7.68 -8.08 -4.29
C GLN A 58 -6.74 -8.67 -3.23
N ALA A 59 -5.58 -8.07 -3.02
CA ALA A 59 -4.63 -8.50 -1.99
C ALA A 59 -5.22 -8.37 -0.58
N ILE A 60 -5.93 -7.27 -0.27
CA ILE A 60 -6.65 -7.12 1.02
C ILE A 60 -7.65 -8.26 1.22
N GLY A 61 -8.37 -8.68 0.18
CA GLY A 61 -9.32 -9.81 0.23
C GLY A 61 -8.68 -11.18 0.49
N MET A 62 -7.35 -11.30 0.35
CA MET A 62 -6.59 -12.54 0.61
C MET A 62 -5.93 -12.58 1.98
N LEU A 63 -6.01 -11.50 2.76
CA LEU A 63 -5.32 -11.41 4.05
C LEU A 63 -5.93 -12.36 5.09
N ALA A 64 -5.11 -12.76 6.06
CA ALA A 64 -5.59 -13.57 7.16
C ALA A 64 -6.67 -12.83 7.98
N PRO A 65 -7.59 -13.56 8.61
CA PRO A 65 -8.63 -12.97 9.48
C PRO A 65 -8.08 -12.52 10.85
N THR A 66 -6.75 -12.52 11.00
CA THR A 66 -6.06 -12.12 12.23
C THR A 66 -4.89 -11.19 11.92
N LEU A 67 -4.57 -10.32 12.88
CA LEU A 67 -3.37 -9.48 12.93
C LEU A 67 -2.74 -9.61 14.32
N GLY A 68 -1.47 -9.95 14.37
CA GLY A 68 -0.75 -10.11 15.64
C GLY A 68 -1.41 -11.10 16.61
N GLY A 69 -2.15 -12.08 16.08
CA GLY A 69 -2.91 -13.07 16.85
C GLY A 69 -4.30 -12.59 17.29
N LEU A 70 -4.70 -11.36 17.00
CA LEU A 70 -6.04 -10.83 17.30
C LEU A 70 -6.96 -10.91 16.06
N PRO A 71 -8.28 -11.12 16.24
CA PRO A 71 -9.23 -10.99 15.14
C PRO A 71 -9.12 -9.61 14.47
N VAL A 72 -9.25 -9.56 13.14
CA VAL A 72 -9.19 -8.29 12.38
C VAL A 72 -10.45 -8.10 11.53
N ARG A 73 -10.89 -6.85 11.43
CA ARG A 73 -11.94 -6.41 10.51
C ARG A 73 -11.39 -5.35 9.56
N TYR A 74 -11.53 -5.57 8.26
CA TYR A 74 -11.19 -4.60 7.23
C TYR A 74 -12.44 -3.85 6.74
N ILE A 75 -12.36 -2.51 6.67
CA ILE A 75 -13.39 -1.64 6.08
C ILE A 75 -12.79 -1.03 4.83
N VAL A 76 -13.25 -1.47 3.66
CA VAL A 76 -12.66 -1.09 2.37
C VAL A 76 -13.56 -0.10 1.64
N LEU A 77 -13.02 1.07 1.31
CA LEU A 77 -13.69 2.16 0.61
C LEU A 77 -12.94 2.48 -0.70
N ASP A 78 -13.69 2.83 -1.74
CA ASP A 78 -13.14 3.35 -3.00
C ASP A 78 -13.03 4.87 -2.93
N ASP A 79 -11.89 5.43 -3.32
CA ASP A 79 -11.71 6.88 -3.44
C ASP A 79 -11.80 7.39 -4.89
N ALA A 80 -12.05 6.49 -5.84
CA ALA A 80 -12.20 6.81 -7.26
C ALA A 80 -11.02 7.61 -7.86
N THR A 81 -9.82 7.48 -7.29
CA THR A 81 -8.62 8.27 -7.64
C THR A 81 -8.77 9.78 -7.35
N ASP A 82 -9.75 10.16 -6.53
CA ASP A 82 -10.05 11.56 -6.17
C ASP A 82 -9.57 11.88 -4.75
N PRO A 83 -8.65 12.86 -4.57
CA PRO A 83 -8.13 13.21 -3.26
C PRO A 83 -9.20 13.75 -2.29
N THR A 84 -10.27 14.36 -2.80
CA THR A 84 -11.37 14.85 -1.95
C THR A 84 -12.16 13.68 -1.37
N THR A 85 -12.44 12.68 -2.20
CA THR A 85 -13.09 11.43 -1.77
C THR A 85 -12.19 10.65 -0.80
N ALA A 86 -10.88 10.57 -1.07
CA ALA A 86 -9.91 9.97 -0.16
C ALA A 86 -9.91 10.66 1.22
N THR A 87 -9.99 12.00 1.27
CA THR A 87 -10.13 12.76 2.52
C THR A 87 -11.43 12.40 3.27
N LYS A 88 -12.57 12.33 2.56
CA LYS A 88 -13.86 11.94 3.16
C LYS A 88 -13.82 10.52 3.72
N ASN A 89 -13.27 9.58 2.95
CA ASN A 89 -13.08 8.20 3.38
C ASN A 89 -12.21 8.11 4.64
N ALA A 90 -11.05 8.79 4.65
CA ALA A 90 -10.15 8.79 5.79
C ALA A 90 -10.81 9.38 7.05
N ARG A 91 -11.55 10.49 6.92
CA ARG A 91 -12.29 11.06 8.06
C ARG A 91 -13.34 10.10 8.60
N ARG A 92 -14.16 9.51 7.74
CA ARG A 92 -15.13 8.49 8.15
C ARG A 92 -14.44 7.34 8.88
N LEU A 93 -13.41 6.75 8.29
CA LEU A 93 -12.68 5.64 8.88
C LEU A 93 -12.12 5.99 10.27
N ALA A 94 -11.51 7.17 10.41
CA ALA A 94 -10.88 7.59 11.66
C ALA A 94 -11.87 8.01 12.75
N THR A 95 -12.97 8.72 12.39
CA THR A 95 -13.85 9.36 13.38
C THR A 95 -15.15 8.62 13.63
N GLU A 96 -15.75 7.99 12.60
CA GLU A 96 -17.00 7.25 12.71
C GLU A 96 -16.73 5.76 12.94
N ASP A 97 -15.93 5.13 12.08
CA ASP A 97 -15.58 3.72 12.16
C ASP A 97 -14.49 3.44 13.22
N LYS A 98 -13.77 4.48 13.70
CA LYS A 98 -12.75 4.47 14.77
C LYS A 98 -11.67 3.41 14.55
N VAL A 99 -11.19 3.30 13.31
CA VAL A 99 -10.20 2.31 12.93
C VAL A 99 -8.87 2.50 13.68
N ASP A 100 -8.13 1.42 13.89
CA ASP A 100 -6.82 1.43 14.56
C ASP A 100 -5.70 1.89 13.64
N ALA A 101 -5.82 1.64 12.33
CA ALA A 101 -4.91 2.14 11.31
C ALA A 101 -5.63 2.27 9.96
N ILE A 102 -5.06 3.05 9.03
CA ILE A 102 -5.53 3.21 7.66
C ILE A 102 -4.48 2.67 6.69
N ILE A 103 -4.86 1.79 5.77
CA ILE A 103 -4.06 1.39 4.61
C ILE A 103 -4.51 2.21 3.40
N GLY A 104 -3.56 2.77 2.67
CA GLY A 104 -3.82 3.51 1.43
C GLY A 104 -3.51 5.01 1.52
N SER A 105 -3.81 5.74 0.48
CA SER A 105 -4.46 5.36 -0.77
C SER A 105 -3.46 4.74 -1.78
N SER A 106 -3.90 4.63 -3.06
CA SER A 106 -3.10 4.04 -4.14
C SER A 106 -2.27 5.06 -4.90
N THR A 107 -2.67 6.33 -4.91
CA THR A 107 -2.02 7.40 -5.68
C THR A 107 -1.45 8.48 -4.78
N THR A 108 -0.32 9.09 -5.16
CA THR A 108 0.34 10.10 -4.33
C THR A 108 -0.56 11.28 -3.92
N PRO A 109 -1.39 11.87 -4.83
CA PRO A 109 -2.31 12.92 -4.40
C PRO A 109 -3.32 12.46 -3.34
N ALA A 110 -3.87 11.26 -3.49
CA ALA A 110 -4.83 10.70 -2.53
C ALA A 110 -4.14 10.28 -1.22
N CYS A 111 -2.93 9.71 -1.26
CA CYS A 111 -2.14 9.42 -0.05
C CYS A 111 -1.86 10.68 0.77
N LEU A 112 -1.47 11.77 0.13
CA LEU A 112 -1.23 13.06 0.81
C LEU A 112 -2.50 13.61 1.45
N ALA A 113 -3.66 13.43 0.80
CA ALA A 113 -4.96 13.81 1.34
C ALA A 113 -5.31 12.99 2.59
N VAL A 114 -5.08 11.67 2.56
CA VAL A 114 -5.24 10.78 3.72
C VAL A 114 -4.25 11.14 4.83
N ALA A 115 -3.00 11.48 4.50
CA ALA A 115 -1.95 11.82 5.45
C ALA A 115 -2.32 13.03 6.33
N ALA A 116 -2.97 14.04 5.76
CA ALA A 116 -3.47 15.18 6.51
C ALA A 116 -4.49 14.74 7.58
N VAL A 117 -5.43 13.87 7.22
CA VAL A 117 -6.44 13.34 8.16
C VAL A 117 -5.79 12.42 9.19
N ALA A 118 -4.87 11.56 8.79
CA ALA A 118 -4.15 10.64 9.67
C ALA A 118 -3.41 11.39 10.79
N ALA A 119 -2.72 12.48 10.45
CA ALA A 119 -2.06 13.35 11.41
C ALA A 119 -3.05 14.05 12.35
N ASP A 120 -4.11 14.67 11.80
CA ASP A 120 -5.15 15.37 12.57
C ASP A 120 -5.84 14.47 13.58
N THR A 121 -6.16 13.23 13.18
CA THR A 121 -6.93 12.28 13.98
C THR A 121 -6.05 11.33 14.79
N ARG A 122 -4.72 11.47 14.67
CA ARG A 122 -3.73 10.60 15.32
C ARG A 122 -4.02 9.12 15.02
N THR A 123 -4.34 8.81 13.75
CA THR A 123 -4.61 7.46 13.26
C THR A 123 -3.48 7.06 12.31
N PRO A 124 -2.71 5.99 12.57
CA PRO A 124 -1.60 5.59 11.70
C PRO A 124 -2.06 5.31 10.27
N GLN A 125 -1.32 5.85 9.28
CA GLN A 125 -1.49 5.55 7.86
C GLN A 125 -0.31 4.77 7.33
N LEU A 126 -0.57 3.69 6.60
CA LEU A 126 0.39 2.99 5.75
C LEU A 126 0.00 3.27 4.28
N GLY A 127 0.64 4.26 3.66
CA GLY A 127 0.37 4.66 2.27
C GLY A 127 0.92 3.65 1.27
N LEU A 128 0.12 3.31 0.24
CA LEU A 128 0.53 2.39 -0.84
C LEU A 128 1.08 3.15 -2.06
N CYS A 129 1.51 4.37 -1.86
CA CYS A 129 2.09 5.27 -2.85
C CYS A 129 3.38 5.91 -2.33
N PRO A 130 4.34 6.29 -3.19
CA PRO A 130 5.53 6.99 -2.75
C PRO A 130 5.19 8.46 -2.44
N PHE A 131 5.48 8.91 -1.24
CA PHE A 131 5.41 10.30 -0.82
C PHE A 131 6.27 10.54 0.41
N VAL A 132 6.61 11.81 0.64
CA VAL A 132 7.33 12.24 1.84
C VAL A 132 6.37 13.02 2.72
N PRO A 133 6.04 12.54 3.93
CA PRO A 133 5.21 13.28 4.85
C PRO A 133 5.91 14.58 5.30
N SER A 134 5.12 15.62 5.55
CA SER A 134 5.65 16.82 6.19
C SER A 134 6.08 16.53 7.64
N ALA A 135 6.91 17.38 8.23
CA ALA A 135 7.34 17.22 9.62
C ALA A 135 6.15 17.09 10.60
N ALA A 136 5.05 17.81 10.35
CA ALA A 136 3.85 17.73 11.17
C ALA A 136 3.08 16.40 11.02
N GLN A 137 3.23 15.72 9.89
CA GLN A 137 2.55 14.45 9.59
C GLN A 137 3.41 13.22 9.95
N MET A 138 4.73 13.39 10.02
CA MET A 138 5.70 12.30 10.11
C MET A 138 5.32 11.23 11.13
N ARG A 139 4.86 11.63 12.32
CA ARG A 139 4.59 10.68 13.41
C ARG A 139 3.58 9.58 13.06
N TYR A 140 2.55 9.88 12.27
CA TYR A 140 1.45 8.93 12.03
C TYR A 140 1.39 8.42 10.59
N VAL A 141 2.39 8.74 9.75
CA VAL A 141 2.30 8.49 8.32
C VAL A 141 3.52 7.74 7.82
N PHE A 142 3.31 6.60 7.18
CA PHE A 142 4.33 5.71 6.63
C PHE A 142 4.10 5.51 5.13
N SER A 143 5.20 5.50 4.35
CA SER A 143 5.16 5.22 2.91
C SER A 143 5.75 3.84 2.65
N LEU A 144 4.95 2.90 2.18
CA LEU A 144 5.43 1.54 1.92
C LEU A 144 6.21 1.37 0.63
N PRO A 145 5.83 1.98 -0.51
CA PRO A 145 6.64 1.91 -1.71
C PRO A 145 8.03 2.50 -1.51
N GLN A 146 8.95 2.10 -2.37
CA GLN A 146 10.28 2.71 -2.46
C GLN A 146 10.16 4.21 -2.70
N SER A 147 11.01 4.99 -2.07
CA SER A 147 11.03 6.44 -2.29
C SER A 147 11.34 6.77 -3.74
N VAL A 148 10.82 7.92 -4.22
CA VAL A 148 11.13 8.39 -5.58
C VAL A 148 12.65 8.54 -5.77
N ALA A 149 13.38 8.96 -4.75
CA ALA A 149 14.83 9.10 -4.77
C ALA A 149 15.54 7.77 -5.10
N VAL A 150 15.18 6.69 -4.40
CA VAL A 150 15.75 5.35 -4.62
C VAL A 150 15.49 4.88 -6.06
N MET A 151 14.26 5.09 -6.55
CA MET A 151 13.88 4.69 -7.90
C MET A 151 14.52 5.57 -8.99
N ALA A 152 14.64 6.89 -8.75
CA ALA A 152 15.28 7.82 -9.66
C ALA A 152 16.78 7.52 -9.83
N ASP A 153 17.47 7.18 -8.75
CA ASP A 153 18.88 6.79 -8.82
C ASP A 153 19.09 5.58 -9.75
N ALA A 154 18.20 4.57 -9.70
CA ALA A 154 18.32 3.41 -10.58
C ALA A 154 18.27 3.78 -12.07
N VAL A 155 17.28 4.57 -12.49
CA VAL A 155 17.16 4.95 -13.91
C VAL A 155 18.25 5.92 -14.35
N LEU A 156 18.70 6.83 -13.48
CA LEU A 156 19.77 7.77 -13.80
C LEU A 156 21.14 7.08 -13.89
N ASP A 157 21.38 6.03 -13.09
CA ASP A 157 22.61 5.22 -13.18
C ASP A 157 22.64 4.41 -14.48
N ASP A 158 21.52 3.82 -14.89
CA ASP A 158 21.39 3.17 -16.20
C ASP A 158 21.58 4.17 -17.36
N MET A 159 20.95 5.33 -17.30
CA MET A 159 21.15 6.39 -18.29
C MET A 159 22.62 6.77 -18.43
N LYS A 160 23.33 6.93 -17.30
CA LYS A 160 24.78 7.22 -17.28
C LYS A 160 25.58 6.09 -17.94
N ALA A 161 25.30 4.82 -17.61
CA ALA A 161 25.96 3.66 -18.19
C ALA A 161 25.76 3.60 -19.72
N HIS A 162 24.60 4.03 -20.20
CA HIS A 162 24.26 4.11 -21.63
C HIS A 162 24.60 5.47 -22.28
N LYS A 163 25.40 6.32 -21.61
CA LYS A 163 25.93 7.59 -22.13
C LYS A 163 24.84 8.61 -22.52
N VAL A 164 23.67 8.55 -21.92
CA VAL A 164 22.62 9.56 -22.06
C VAL A 164 23.15 10.91 -21.56
N LYS A 165 23.01 11.97 -22.35
CA LYS A 165 23.42 13.33 -22.02
C LYS A 165 22.22 14.28 -21.89
N THR A 166 21.18 14.02 -22.68
CA THR A 166 19.98 14.83 -22.73
C THR A 166 18.75 13.99 -22.38
N LEU A 167 18.01 14.41 -21.38
CA LEU A 167 16.83 13.73 -20.85
C LEU A 167 15.61 14.63 -20.98
N GLY A 168 14.63 14.24 -21.81
CA GLY A 168 13.31 14.82 -21.79
C GLY A 168 12.46 14.25 -20.64
N PHE A 169 11.65 15.08 -20.05
CA PHE A 169 10.72 14.68 -18.99
C PHE A 169 9.27 14.90 -19.43
N ILE A 170 8.44 13.86 -19.34
CA ILE A 170 6.98 13.98 -19.48
C ILE A 170 6.37 13.38 -18.22
N GLY A 171 5.68 14.18 -17.39
CA GLY A 171 5.13 13.70 -16.13
C GLY A 171 3.69 14.15 -15.89
N PHE A 172 3.02 13.47 -14.94
CA PHE A 172 1.73 13.97 -14.48
C PHE A 172 1.86 15.38 -13.90
N SER A 173 0.83 16.21 -14.12
CA SER A 173 0.71 17.55 -13.54
C SER A 173 0.22 17.55 -12.08
N ASP A 174 0.56 16.50 -11.34
CA ASP A 174 0.18 16.32 -9.94
C ASP A 174 1.40 16.04 -9.05
N SER A 175 1.17 15.84 -7.75
CA SER A 175 2.23 15.62 -6.78
C SER A 175 3.13 14.40 -7.06
N TYR A 176 2.65 13.39 -7.80
CA TYR A 176 3.48 12.27 -8.24
C TYR A 176 4.49 12.68 -9.30
N GLY A 177 4.02 13.33 -10.38
CA GLY A 177 4.90 13.79 -11.45
C GLY A 177 5.89 14.85 -10.96
N GLU A 178 5.44 15.78 -10.11
CA GLU A 178 6.32 16.82 -9.54
C GLU A 178 7.38 16.24 -8.58
N ALA A 179 7.06 15.21 -7.79
CA ALA A 179 8.04 14.54 -6.95
C ALA A 179 9.14 13.88 -7.80
N TRP A 180 8.76 13.20 -8.89
CA TRP A 180 9.73 12.62 -9.82
C TRP A 180 10.59 13.67 -10.51
N LEU A 181 9.98 14.76 -11.00
CA LEU A 181 10.71 15.86 -11.61
C LEU A 181 11.75 16.45 -10.66
N LYS A 182 11.36 16.73 -9.44
CA LYS A 182 12.24 17.25 -8.39
C LYS A 182 13.45 16.35 -8.15
N ASP A 183 13.21 15.04 -7.95
CA ASP A 183 14.29 14.08 -7.68
C ASP A 183 15.20 13.87 -8.91
N ILE A 184 14.65 13.79 -10.12
CA ILE A 184 15.44 13.70 -11.37
C ILE A 184 16.31 14.95 -11.51
N GLN A 185 15.77 16.16 -11.38
CA GLN A 185 16.53 17.40 -11.51
C GLN A 185 17.64 17.53 -10.46
N ALA A 186 17.36 17.14 -9.21
CA ALA A 186 18.35 17.19 -8.14
C ALA A 186 19.53 16.23 -8.33
N ARG A 187 19.34 15.12 -9.05
CA ARG A 187 20.28 13.99 -9.14
C ARG A 187 20.97 13.87 -10.50
N ALA A 188 20.34 14.38 -11.57
CA ALA A 188 20.82 14.24 -12.95
C ALA A 188 22.18 14.92 -13.18
N GLY A 189 22.40 16.10 -12.56
CA GLY A 189 23.63 16.87 -12.71
C GLY A 189 24.90 16.11 -12.28
N ALA A 190 24.85 15.34 -11.19
CA ALA A 190 25.94 14.48 -10.73
C ALA A 190 26.29 13.36 -11.73
N ARG A 191 25.39 13.05 -12.64
CA ARG A 191 25.55 12.05 -13.72
C ARG A 191 25.83 12.67 -15.09
N GLN A 192 26.00 14.01 -15.11
CA GLN A 192 26.22 14.80 -16.32
C GLN A 192 25.07 14.69 -17.33
N ILE A 193 23.84 14.61 -16.85
CA ILE A 193 22.62 14.53 -17.64
C ILE A 193 21.89 15.87 -17.54
N GLN A 194 21.61 16.49 -18.67
CA GLN A 194 20.79 17.71 -18.77
C GLN A 194 19.32 17.33 -18.89
N VAL A 195 18.46 17.89 -18.04
CA VAL A 195 17.02 17.61 -18.03
C VAL A 195 16.29 18.74 -18.73
N ALA A 196 15.97 18.57 -19.99
CA ALA A 196 15.18 19.47 -20.82
C ALA A 196 14.78 18.77 -22.14
N PRO A 197 13.58 19.02 -22.70
CA PRO A 197 12.48 19.83 -22.14
C PRO A 197 11.73 19.12 -21.02
N VAL A 198 10.90 19.87 -20.28
CA VAL A 198 10.03 19.37 -19.22
C VAL A 198 8.58 19.64 -19.59
N GLU A 199 7.81 18.60 -19.74
CA GLU A 199 6.41 18.64 -20.12
C GLU A 199 5.51 17.94 -19.11
N ARG A 200 4.25 18.35 -19.05
CA ARG A 200 3.25 17.83 -18.14
C ARG A 200 1.98 17.43 -18.85
N TYR A 201 1.22 16.50 -18.27
CA TYR A 201 -0.11 16.11 -18.70
C TYR A 201 -0.97 15.63 -17.51
N ALA A 202 -2.28 15.70 -17.66
CA ALA A 202 -3.21 15.24 -16.64
C ALA A 202 -3.47 13.72 -16.77
N ARG A 203 -3.85 13.06 -15.67
CA ARG A 203 -4.16 11.61 -15.67
C ARG A 203 -5.27 11.20 -16.64
N ASN A 204 -6.18 12.11 -16.95
CA ASN A 204 -7.33 11.90 -17.84
C ASN A 204 -7.13 12.49 -19.23
N ASP A 205 -5.96 13.02 -19.56
CA ASP A 205 -5.68 13.50 -20.91
C ASP A 205 -5.75 12.36 -21.93
N GLN A 206 -6.37 12.65 -23.08
CA GLN A 206 -6.52 11.71 -24.19
C GLN A 206 -5.48 11.94 -25.30
N SER A 207 -4.69 13.00 -25.20
CA SER A 207 -3.62 13.31 -26.15
C SER A 207 -2.46 14.03 -25.47
N VAL A 208 -1.26 13.63 -25.85
CA VAL A 208 0.02 14.23 -25.44
C VAL A 208 0.90 14.54 -26.66
N THR A 209 0.24 14.79 -27.80
CA THR A 209 0.93 15.05 -29.06
C THR A 209 1.90 16.22 -28.98
N ALA A 210 1.50 17.34 -28.36
CA ALA A 210 2.37 18.51 -28.23
C ALA A 210 3.62 18.21 -27.38
N GLN A 211 3.44 17.49 -26.28
CA GLN A 211 4.54 17.06 -25.39
C GLN A 211 5.53 16.15 -26.16
N ALA A 212 5.02 15.16 -26.87
CA ALA A 212 5.85 14.26 -27.67
C ALA A 212 6.63 15.00 -28.77
N LEU A 213 6.00 15.93 -29.48
CA LEU A 213 6.68 16.73 -30.52
C LEU A 213 7.80 17.59 -29.93
N LYS A 214 7.64 18.14 -28.75
CA LYS A 214 8.71 18.90 -28.07
C LYS A 214 9.93 18.01 -27.76
N MET A 215 9.71 16.77 -27.28
CA MET A 215 10.81 15.81 -27.05
C MET A 215 11.55 15.51 -28.34
N MET A 216 10.81 15.25 -29.43
CA MET A 216 11.39 14.94 -30.73
C MET A 216 12.15 16.14 -31.32
N SER A 217 11.58 17.36 -31.24
CA SER A 217 12.25 18.57 -31.74
C SER A 217 13.52 18.90 -30.97
N ALA A 218 13.56 18.58 -29.66
CA ALA A 218 14.76 18.75 -28.85
C ALA A 218 15.81 17.64 -29.09
N ASN A 219 15.47 16.61 -29.86
CA ASN A 219 16.35 15.47 -30.18
C ASN A 219 17.06 14.89 -28.96
N VAL A 220 16.29 14.65 -27.86
CA VAL A 220 16.84 14.13 -26.60
C VAL A 220 17.25 12.67 -26.72
N ASP A 221 18.32 12.26 -26.04
CA ASP A 221 18.84 10.87 -26.03
C ASP A 221 17.85 9.91 -25.38
N ALA A 222 17.15 10.38 -24.35
CA ALA A 222 16.18 9.60 -23.60
C ALA A 222 14.97 10.45 -23.18
N VAL A 223 13.84 9.79 -22.94
CA VAL A 223 12.67 10.39 -22.30
C VAL A 223 12.30 9.57 -21.09
N ILE A 224 12.11 10.22 -19.94
CA ILE A 224 11.46 9.60 -18.77
C ILE A 224 10.00 10.03 -18.70
N ILE A 225 9.11 9.05 -18.51
CA ILE A 225 7.68 9.28 -18.35
C ILE A 225 7.31 9.02 -16.89
N ALA A 226 7.05 10.10 -16.14
CA ALA A 226 6.69 10.04 -14.73
C ALA A 226 5.18 9.94 -14.54
N ALA A 227 4.67 8.72 -14.68
CA ALA A 227 3.25 8.38 -14.64
C ALA A 227 2.98 7.11 -13.84
N SER A 228 1.72 6.83 -13.57
CA SER A 228 1.28 5.60 -12.91
C SER A 228 0.00 5.06 -13.56
N GLY A 229 -0.16 3.74 -13.49
CA GLY A 229 -1.27 3.03 -14.11
C GLY A 229 -1.26 3.06 -15.64
N THR A 230 -2.39 2.70 -16.22
CA THR A 230 -2.56 2.65 -17.69
C THR A 230 -2.38 4.00 -18.39
N PRO A 231 -2.68 5.17 -17.78
CA PRO A 231 -2.40 6.46 -18.43
C PRO A 231 -0.92 6.70 -18.76
N GLY A 232 0.02 6.00 -18.10
CA GLY A 232 1.45 6.06 -18.41
C GLY A 232 1.81 5.50 -19.80
N ALA A 233 0.94 4.73 -20.43
CA ALA A 233 1.15 4.20 -21.77
C ALA A 233 1.00 5.29 -22.86
N LEU A 234 0.17 6.29 -22.65
CA LEU A 234 -0.18 7.30 -23.66
C LEU A 234 1.06 8.08 -24.19
N PRO A 235 1.94 8.67 -23.34
CA PRO A 235 3.11 9.37 -23.84
C PRO A 235 4.08 8.44 -24.58
N MET A 236 4.29 7.23 -24.07
CA MET A 236 5.18 6.24 -24.67
C MET A 236 4.68 5.82 -26.06
N SER A 237 3.42 5.43 -26.18
CA SER A 237 2.82 5.04 -27.46
C SER A 237 2.88 6.21 -28.47
N THR A 238 2.55 7.42 -28.04
CA THR A 238 2.63 8.61 -28.90
C THR A 238 4.06 8.87 -29.41
N LEU A 239 5.08 8.72 -28.56
CA LEU A 239 6.49 8.86 -28.97
C LEU A 239 6.88 7.78 -29.98
N ARG A 240 6.54 6.52 -29.75
CA ARG A 240 6.85 5.38 -30.64
C ARG A 240 6.16 5.49 -32.00
N GLU A 241 4.87 5.80 -32.01
CA GLU A 241 4.08 6.00 -33.23
C GLU A 241 4.62 7.12 -34.10
N ARG A 242 5.17 8.18 -33.50
CA ARG A 242 5.81 9.28 -34.18
C ARG A 242 7.27 9.04 -34.57
N GLY A 243 7.79 7.84 -34.28
CA GLY A 243 9.12 7.41 -34.73
C GLY A 243 10.26 7.80 -33.78
N TYR A 244 10.00 8.17 -32.53
CA TYR A 244 11.06 8.41 -31.55
C TYR A 244 11.90 7.15 -31.35
N LYS A 245 13.23 7.24 -31.52
CA LYS A 245 14.17 6.13 -31.49
C LYS A 245 15.02 6.11 -30.21
N GLY A 246 14.98 7.18 -29.40
CA GLY A 246 15.71 7.25 -28.14
C GLY A 246 15.21 6.26 -27.11
N ARG A 247 15.93 6.18 -26.00
CA ARG A 247 15.52 5.34 -24.87
C ARG A 247 14.27 5.92 -24.19
N ILE A 248 13.36 5.06 -23.80
CA ILE A 248 12.20 5.45 -22.99
C ILE A 248 12.30 4.77 -21.64
N TYR A 249 12.26 5.58 -20.60
CA TYR A 249 12.18 5.16 -19.22
C TYR A 249 10.78 5.44 -18.67
N GLN A 250 10.33 4.57 -17.79
CA GLN A 250 9.10 4.72 -17.02
C GLN A 250 9.42 4.72 -15.53
N THR A 251 8.45 5.06 -14.72
CA THR A 251 8.50 4.89 -13.27
C THR A 251 7.90 3.55 -12.85
N HIS A 252 8.18 3.10 -11.63
CA HIS A 252 7.53 1.91 -11.04
C HIS A 252 5.99 2.02 -11.01
N GLY A 253 5.46 3.23 -11.13
CA GLY A 253 4.01 3.47 -11.15
C GLY A 253 3.24 2.76 -12.27
N VAL A 254 3.92 2.29 -13.33
CA VAL A 254 3.29 1.54 -14.43
C VAL A 254 3.53 0.03 -14.37
N ALA A 255 4.16 -0.48 -13.31
CA ALA A 255 4.60 -1.86 -13.19
C ALA A 255 3.44 -2.85 -12.94
N ASN A 256 2.56 -3.00 -13.93
CA ASN A 256 1.45 -3.95 -13.96
C ASN A 256 1.13 -4.43 -15.37
N ASN A 257 0.42 -5.55 -15.47
CA ASN A 257 0.10 -6.16 -16.77
C ASN A 257 -0.97 -5.38 -17.56
N ASP A 258 -1.81 -4.58 -16.91
CA ASP A 258 -2.74 -3.71 -17.62
C ASP A 258 -2.00 -2.63 -18.43
N PHE A 259 -0.89 -2.10 -17.89
CA PHE A 259 -0.02 -1.21 -18.65
C PHE A 259 0.55 -1.92 -19.89
N LEU A 260 1.06 -3.14 -19.75
CA LEU A 260 1.58 -3.91 -20.89
C LEU A 260 0.48 -4.16 -21.94
N ARG A 261 -0.73 -4.51 -21.50
CA ARG A 261 -1.88 -4.74 -22.38
C ARG A 261 -2.27 -3.47 -23.15
N VAL A 262 -2.30 -2.32 -22.48
CA VAL A 262 -2.68 -1.03 -23.12
C VAL A 262 -1.57 -0.52 -24.03
N ALA A 263 -0.32 -0.62 -23.61
CA ALA A 263 0.84 -0.16 -24.37
C ALA A 263 1.17 -1.07 -25.56
N GLY A 264 0.84 -2.35 -25.47
CA GLY A 264 1.08 -3.32 -26.54
C GLY A 264 2.54 -3.32 -27.00
N LYS A 265 2.77 -3.29 -28.31
CA LYS A 265 4.12 -3.27 -28.92
C LYS A 265 4.94 -2.03 -28.53
N SER A 266 4.32 -0.94 -28.12
CA SER A 266 5.02 0.28 -27.72
C SER A 266 5.79 0.10 -26.41
N ALA A 267 5.45 -0.91 -25.59
CA ALA A 267 6.16 -1.22 -24.37
C ALA A 267 7.51 -1.90 -24.60
N GLU A 268 7.76 -2.48 -25.78
CA GLU A 268 9.00 -3.22 -26.04
C GLU A 268 10.23 -2.34 -25.85
N GLY A 269 11.20 -2.82 -25.06
CA GLY A 269 12.43 -2.12 -24.74
C GLY A 269 12.28 -0.92 -23.79
N VAL A 270 11.10 -0.71 -23.17
CA VAL A 270 10.97 0.27 -22.09
C VAL A 270 11.71 -0.20 -20.84
N ILE A 271 12.33 0.74 -20.13
CA ILE A 271 13.15 0.46 -18.95
C ILE A 271 12.50 1.15 -17.74
N LEU A 272 12.42 0.45 -16.61
CA LEU A 272 11.87 1.02 -15.38
C LEU A 272 12.41 0.32 -14.12
N PRO A 273 12.51 1.04 -13.00
CA PRO A 273 12.79 0.43 -11.71
C PRO A 273 11.49 -0.18 -11.18
N VAL A 274 11.56 -1.34 -10.57
CA VAL A 274 10.38 -2.01 -9.98
C VAL A 274 10.72 -2.66 -8.64
N GLY A 275 9.70 -2.93 -7.83
CA GLY A 275 9.84 -3.78 -6.67
C GLY A 275 9.97 -5.26 -7.05
N ASN A 276 10.64 -6.02 -6.21
CA ASN A 276 11.13 -7.36 -6.48
C ASN A 276 10.07 -8.40 -6.85
N ILE A 277 8.83 -8.25 -6.35
CA ILE A 277 7.73 -9.21 -6.61
C ILE A 277 7.47 -9.42 -8.11
N LEU A 278 7.64 -8.39 -8.91
CA LEU A 278 7.29 -8.45 -10.34
C LEU A 278 8.13 -9.49 -11.09
N VAL A 279 9.35 -9.72 -10.62
CA VAL A 279 10.35 -10.60 -11.21
C VAL A 279 10.95 -11.57 -10.18
N ALA A 280 10.18 -11.98 -9.18
CA ALA A 280 10.65 -12.74 -8.02
C ALA A 280 11.46 -13.99 -8.38
N GLU A 281 11.08 -14.73 -9.42
CA GLU A 281 11.78 -15.92 -9.85
C GLU A 281 13.16 -15.63 -10.46
N GLN A 282 13.34 -14.43 -11.04
CA GLN A 282 14.58 -14.01 -11.68
C GLN A 282 15.63 -13.49 -10.66
N LEU A 283 15.21 -13.23 -9.41
CA LEU A 283 16.11 -12.78 -8.35
C LEU A 283 17.12 -13.86 -7.98
N SER A 284 18.30 -13.44 -7.46
CA SER A 284 19.27 -14.37 -6.87
C SER A 284 18.60 -15.27 -5.82
N PRO A 285 18.98 -16.55 -5.74
CA PRO A 285 18.51 -17.44 -4.66
C PRO A 285 18.76 -16.92 -3.24
N SER A 286 19.80 -16.12 -3.06
CA SER A 286 20.18 -15.50 -1.79
C SER A 286 19.47 -14.19 -1.50
N HIS A 287 18.61 -13.68 -2.41
CA HIS A 287 17.91 -12.42 -2.20
C HIS A 287 16.91 -12.53 -1.04
N PRO A 288 17.00 -11.68 0.01
CA PRO A 288 16.26 -11.89 1.26
C PRO A 288 14.73 -11.81 1.10
N GLY A 289 14.23 -11.04 0.14
CA GLY A 289 12.80 -10.92 -0.15
C GLY A 289 12.24 -11.98 -1.10
N LYS A 290 13.10 -12.80 -1.75
CA LYS A 290 12.69 -13.73 -2.82
C LYS A 290 11.61 -14.72 -2.37
N ALA A 291 11.78 -15.32 -1.20
CA ALA A 291 10.86 -16.35 -0.69
C ALA A 291 9.46 -15.78 -0.48
N VAL A 292 9.34 -14.62 0.18
CA VAL A 292 8.06 -13.94 0.45
C VAL A 292 7.42 -13.49 -0.85
N ALA A 293 8.19 -12.87 -1.76
CA ALA A 293 7.71 -12.43 -3.05
C ALA A 293 7.16 -13.58 -3.90
N THR A 294 7.89 -14.71 -3.96
CA THR A 294 7.48 -15.90 -4.74
C THR A 294 6.25 -16.57 -4.14
N ASP A 295 6.17 -16.71 -2.80
CA ASP A 295 5.02 -17.30 -2.13
C ASP A 295 3.76 -16.45 -2.36
N PHE A 296 3.84 -15.15 -2.12
CA PHE A 296 2.69 -14.27 -2.32
C PHE A 296 2.26 -14.24 -3.80
N ALA A 297 3.22 -14.14 -4.75
CA ALA A 297 2.90 -14.17 -6.18
C ALA A 297 2.16 -15.46 -6.57
N LYS A 298 2.62 -16.63 -6.10
CA LYS A 298 1.94 -17.92 -6.36
C LYS A 298 0.51 -17.96 -5.82
N ARG A 299 0.30 -17.50 -4.58
CA ARG A 299 -1.04 -17.45 -3.96
C ARG A 299 -1.95 -16.48 -4.71
N TYR A 300 -1.43 -15.33 -5.08
CA TYR A 300 -2.18 -14.31 -5.81
C TYR A 300 -2.58 -14.82 -7.21
N GLU A 301 -1.64 -15.41 -7.95
CA GLU A 301 -1.90 -15.99 -9.28
C GLU A 301 -2.83 -17.20 -9.23
N ALA A 302 -2.78 -17.99 -8.16
CA ALA A 302 -3.71 -19.11 -7.96
C ALA A 302 -5.17 -18.63 -7.81
N GLN A 303 -5.39 -17.45 -7.22
CA GLN A 303 -6.72 -16.89 -7.01
C GLN A 303 -7.22 -16.04 -8.18
N TYR A 304 -6.33 -15.28 -8.83
CA TYR A 304 -6.71 -14.28 -9.85
C TYR A 304 -6.22 -14.62 -11.26
N GLY A 305 -5.61 -15.80 -11.45
CA GLY A 305 -5.15 -16.31 -12.73
C GLY A 305 -3.65 -16.14 -12.96
N ALA A 306 -3.09 -17.04 -13.75
CA ALA A 306 -1.67 -17.01 -14.10
C ALA A 306 -1.27 -15.68 -14.77
N GLY A 307 -0.16 -15.10 -14.35
CA GLY A 307 0.33 -13.81 -14.84
C GLY A 307 -0.38 -12.59 -14.25
N SER A 308 -1.32 -12.77 -13.31
CA SER A 308 -1.98 -11.62 -12.63
C SER A 308 -1.11 -10.93 -11.61
N ARG A 309 0.08 -11.48 -11.25
CA ARG A 309 0.97 -10.86 -10.26
C ARG A 309 1.14 -9.37 -10.53
N ASN A 310 1.22 -8.61 -9.46
CA ASN A 310 1.13 -7.17 -9.54
C ASN A 310 1.98 -6.50 -8.46
N LEU A 311 2.70 -5.44 -8.82
CA LEU A 311 3.50 -4.65 -7.90
C LEU A 311 2.66 -4.10 -6.74
N PHE A 312 1.48 -3.56 -7.06
CA PHE A 312 0.62 -2.88 -6.09
C PHE A 312 -0.05 -3.85 -5.12
N ALA A 313 -0.43 -5.05 -5.57
CA ALA A 313 -0.88 -6.13 -4.69
C ALA A 313 0.19 -6.47 -3.62
N GLY A 314 1.47 -6.44 -4.01
CA GLY A 314 2.59 -6.63 -3.09
C GLY A 314 2.62 -5.58 -1.99
N TYR A 315 2.45 -4.28 -2.30
CA TYR A 315 2.44 -3.23 -1.27
C TYR A 315 1.30 -3.41 -0.26
N ALA A 316 0.11 -3.81 -0.71
CA ALA A 316 -1.01 -4.09 0.19
C ALA A 316 -0.72 -5.28 1.11
N TYR A 317 -0.06 -6.32 0.60
CA TYR A 317 0.39 -7.45 1.41
C TYR A 317 1.51 -7.06 2.38
N ASP A 318 2.43 -6.21 1.97
CA ASP A 318 3.51 -5.71 2.82
C ASP A 318 2.96 -4.83 3.96
N ALA A 319 1.88 -4.06 3.72
CA ALA A 319 1.16 -3.36 4.78
C ALA A 319 0.63 -4.33 5.83
N TYR A 320 0.07 -5.46 5.40
CA TYR A 320 -0.35 -6.51 6.31
C TYR A 320 0.81 -7.06 7.14
N LEU A 321 1.95 -7.39 6.52
CA LEU A 321 3.12 -7.93 7.24
C LEU A 321 3.65 -6.96 8.32
N VAL A 322 3.69 -5.66 7.99
CA VAL A 322 4.08 -4.62 8.95
C VAL A 322 3.09 -4.53 10.10
N LEU A 323 1.79 -4.49 9.79
CA LEU A 323 0.74 -4.41 10.80
C LEU A 323 0.65 -5.67 11.65
N ASP A 324 0.81 -6.85 11.08
CA ASP A 324 0.79 -8.12 11.82
C ASP A 324 1.85 -8.14 12.92
N ARG A 325 3.08 -7.76 12.56
CA ARG A 325 4.18 -7.62 13.51
C ARG A 325 3.93 -6.53 14.55
N ALA A 326 3.44 -5.36 14.11
CA ALA A 326 3.24 -4.21 14.98
C ALA A 326 2.09 -4.43 15.99
N VAL A 327 0.98 -5.05 15.56
CA VAL A 327 -0.15 -5.39 16.43
C VAL A 327 0.27 -6.39 17.51
N ALA A 328 1.08 -7.40 17.19
CA ALA A 328 1.59 -8.36 18.18
C ALA A 328 2.39 -7.69 19.32
N VAL A 329 3.02 -6.54 19.03
CA VAL A 329 3.75 -5.74 20.03
C VAL A 329 2.80 -4.78 20.76
N ALA A 330 1.97 -4.02 20.01
CA ALA A 330 1.07 -3.01 20.56
C ALA A 330 -0.01 -3.61 21.48
N ALA A 331 -0.52 -4.80 21.18
CA ALA A 331 -1.53 -5.49 21.97
C ALA A 331 -1.07 -5.88 23.37
N LYS A 332 0.24 -5.92 23.62
CA LYS A 332 0.81 -6.12 24.96
C LYS A 332 0.79 -4.86 25.82
N GLN A 333 0.59 -3.70 25.20
CA GLN A 333 0.69 -2.38 25.84
C GLN A 333 -0.66 -1.69 25.98
N ALA A 334 -1.57 -1.89 25.02
CA ALA A 334 -2.87 -1.24 24.98
C ALA A 334 -3.91 -2.10 24.23
N GLN A 335 -5.18 -1.78 24.41
CA GLN A 335 -6.28 -2.49 23.73
C GLN A 335 -6.64 -1.82 22.40
N PRO A 336 -6.97 -2.59 21.35
CA PRO A 336 -7.53 -2.08 20.09
C PRO A 336 -8.71 -1.13 20.31
N GLY A 337 -8.88 -0.18 19.42
CA GLY A 337 -9.92 0.85 19.49
C GLY A 337 -9.55 2.06 20.38
N THR A 338 -8.40 2.07 21.03
CA THR A 338 -7.95 3.18 21.89
C THR A 338 -6.86 4.02 21.25
N GLN A 339 -6.73 5.30 21.65
CA GLN A 339 -5.61 6.14 21.18
C GLN A 339 -4.26 5.58 21.64
N SER A 340 -4.20 5.02 22.84
CA SER A 340 -2.97 4.39 23.35
C SER A 340 -2.52 3.22 22.45
N PHE A 341 -3.47 2.46 21.90
CA PHE A 341 -3.14 1.39 20.96
C PHE A 341 -2.59 1.93 19.64
N ARG A 342 -3.18 3.01 19.08
CA ARG A 342 -2.67 3.67 17.88
C ARG A 342 -1.26 4.23 18.09
N ASP A 343 -0.99 4.84 19.24
CA ASP A 343 0.34 5.35 19.60
C ASP A 343 1.36 4.19 19.77
N ALA A 344 0.93 3.07 20.34
CA ALA A 344 1.76 1.87 20.47
C ALA A 344 2.03 1.22 19.10
N LEU A 345 1.03 1.22 18.17
CA LEU A 345 1.22 0.77 16.80
C LEU A 345 2.28 1.61 16.07
N VAL A 346 2.21 2.95 16.15
CA VAL A 346 3.22 3.84 15.58
C VAL A 346 4.61 3.45 16.08
N SER A 347 4.79 3.34 17.40
CA SER A 347 6.07 2.99 17.98
C SER A 347 6.57 1.59 17.57
N ALA A 348 5.66 0.63 17.41
CA ALA A 348 6.00 -0.71 16.95
C ALA A 348 6.38 -0.74 15.45
N ILE A 349 5.72 0.06 14.61
CA ILE A 349 6.06 0.21 13.17
C ILE A 349 7.45 0.85 13.05
N GLU A 350 7.75 1.93 13.80
CA GLU A 350 9.05 2.60 13.82
C GLU A 350 10.20 1.69 14.28
N GLN A 351 9.90 0.61 14.97
CA GLN A 351 10.88 -0.39 15.40
C GLN A 351 11.02 -1.57 14.41
N THR A 352 10.34 -1.54 13.28
CA THR A 352 10.45 -2.60 12.28
C THR A 352 11.84 -2.61 11.67
N ARG A 353 12.57 -3.71 11.86
CA ARG A 353 13.89 -3.96 11.28
C ARG A 353 13.94 -5.35 10.68
N GLY A 354 14.55 -5.45 9.50
CA GLY A 354 14.80 -6.75 8.86
C GLY A 354 13.54 -7.58 8.62
N LEU A 355 12.40 -6.95 8.33
CA LEU A 355 11.18 -7.67 7.97
C LEU A 355 11.22 -8.03 6.49
N ALA A 356 11.35 -9.32 6.19
CA ALA A 356 11.28 -9.80 4.81
C ALA A 356 9.86 -9.61 4.26
N ALA A 357 9.76 -8.96 3.11
CA ALA A 357 8.51 -8.61 2.46
C ALA A 357 8.60 -8.82 0.94
N THR A 358 7.53 -8.51 0.21
CA THR A 358 7.45 -8.86 -1.22
C THR A 358 8.40 -8.05 -2.10
N HIS A 359 8.82 -6.88 -1.64
CA HIS A 359 9.74 -6.01 -2.39
C HIS A 359 11.17 -6.00 -1.85
N GLY A 360 11.46 -6.66 -0.74
CA GLY A 360 12.78 -6.66 -0.11
C GLY A 360 12.68 -6.68 1.40
N MET A 361 13.63 -6.03 2.06
CA MET A 361 13.65 -5.94 3.52
C MET A 361 13.07 -4.61 3.99
N ILE A 362 12.02 -4.65 4.78
CA ILE A 362 11.44 -3.45 5.39
C ILE A 362 12.24 -3.05 6.62
N ASN A 363 12.68 -1.78 6.62
CA ASN A 363 13.34 -1.13 7.73
C ASN A 363 12.74 0.27 7.90
N VAL A 364 12.09 0.51 9.04
CA VAL A 364 11.44 1.79 9.37
C VAL A 364 12.02 2.33 10.67
N ASN A 365 12.19 3.64 10.79
CA ASN A 365 12.61 4.28 12.02
C ASN A 365 11.93 5.64 12.19
N ALA A 366 12.04 6.25 13.38
CA ALA A 366 11.37 7.51 13.69
C ALA A 366 11.81 8.72 12.83
N GLN A 367 12.94 8.62 12.11
CA GLN A 367 13.46 9.67 11.23
C GLN A 367 13.16 9.38 9.75
N ASP A 368 12.91 8.11 9.40
CA ASP A 368 12.59 7.69 8.04
C ASP A 368 11.46 6.66 8.08
N HIS A 369 10.31 7.09 7.60
CA HIS A 369 9.09 6.29 7.48
C HIS A 369 8.92 5.66 6.09
N SER A 370 9.98 5.64 5.27
CA SER A 370 10.04 4.87 4.02
C SER A 370 10.42 3.42 4.31
N ALA A 371 9.69 2.47 3.71
CA ALA A 371 9.86 1.07 4.04
C ALA A 371 11.12 0.43 3.44
N TYR A 372 11.51 0.82 2.21
CA TYR A 372 12.52 0.14 1.41
C TYR A 372 13.71 1.02 1.04
N GLY A 373 14.90 0.42 1.14
CA GLY A 373 16.14 0.91 0.55
C GLY A 373 16.38 0.43 -0.88
N GLU A 374 17.64 0.42 -1.32
CA GLU A 374 18.06 0.02 -2.66
C GLU A 374 17.84 -1.48 -2.93
N ASP A 375 17.89 -2.33 -1.92
CA ASP A 375 17.60 -3.76 -2.00
C ASP A 375 16.14 -4.06 -2.34
N GLY A 376 15.27 -3.08 -2.16
CA GLY A 376 13.84 -3.15 -2.50
C GLY A 376 13.54 -2.90 -3.99
N ARG A 377 14.55 -2.73 -4.85
CA ARG A 377 14.36 -2.42 -6.28
C ARG A 377 15.26 -3.24 -7.20
N VAL A 378 14.74 -3.47 -8.39
CA VAL A 378 15.53 -3.96 -9.54
C VAL A 378 15.16 -3.14 -10.78
N LEU A 379 16.10 -3.03 -11.72
CA LEU A 379 15.82 -2.44 -13.02
C LEU A 379 15.33 -3.55 -13.96
N VAL A 380 14.24 -3.29 -14.67
CA VAL A 380 13.67 -4.22 -15.63
C VAL A 380 13.46 -3.55 -16.98
N THR A 381 13.45 -4.37 -18.01
CA THR A 381 13.03 -4.01 -19.36
C THR A 381 11.88 -4.91 -19.82
N VAL A 382 11.09 -4.47 -20.77
CA VAL A 382 10.09 -5.30 -21.43
C VAL A 382 10.73 -6.00 -22.61
N LYS A 383 10.75 -7.34 -22.60
CA LYS A 383 11.25 -8.19 -23.68
C LYS A 383 10.18 -9.23 -24.05
N GLY A 384 9.71 -9.20 -25.30
CA GLY A 384 8.63 -10.10 -25.75
C GLY A 384 7.35 -9.94 -24.95
N GLY A 385 7.02 -8.70 -24.53
CA GLY A 385 5.84 -8.40 -23.72
C GLY A 385 5.93 -8.86 -22.26
N LYS A 386 7.11 -9.19 -21.73
CA LYS A 386 7.33 -9.65 -20.35
C LYS A 386 8.36 -8.81 -19.63
N TRP A 387 8.17 -8.68 -18.32
CA TRP A 387 9.14 -8.06 -17.43
C TRP A 387 10.38 -8.93 -17.29
N THR A 388 11.54 -8.37 -17.59
CA THR A 388 12.83 -9.08 -17.56
C THR A 388 13.85 -8.21 -16.82
N ILE A 389 14.60 -8.77 -15.87
CA ILE A 389 15.72 -8.06 -15.24
C ILE A 389 16.72 -7.68 -16.32
N ASP A 390 17.16 -6.42 -16.31
CA ASP A 390 18.08 -5.87 -17.32
C ASP A 390 19.51 -6.28 -17.04
#